data_987f067836256d64b696e60f28d7a68f
#
_entry.id   987f067836256d64b696e60f28d7a68f
#
_cell.length_a   1.000
_cell.length_b   1.000
_cell.length_c   1.000
_cell.angle_alpha   90.00
_cell.angle_beta   90.00
_cell.angle_gamma   90.00
#
_symmetry.space_group_name_H-M   'P 1'
#
loop_
_entity.id
_entity.type
_entity.pdbx_description
1 polymer ?
#
loop_
_entity_poly.entity_id
_entity_poly.type
_entity_poly.pdbx_seq_one_letter_code
_entity_poly.pdbx_strand_id
1 'polypeptide(L)'
;IFVTAKLPTYEIAKDEMEKYILFTTSHDGSGSIQACFTDIRVVCNNTLNAALNHCKNMVRFKHTKNVKANLAIGAQMMRDTLKYSEQAKLILEAAENIKINDDVMIDYITDLICDANQKEFIAKCGGIGKIPYENDVISTRKKNQLHAMVNYIERGPGQDSHRGTMLWLYNGVTSYINNGIEYKDNLNKFDSITQGN
;
A
#
# COMPACT_ATOMS: atom_id res chain seq x y z
N ILE A 1 15.23 7.91 -24.42
CA ILE A 1 14.08 8.83 -24.52
C ILE A 1 13.04 8.36 -23.53
N PHE A 2 12.40 9.31 -22.84
CA PHE A 2 11.20 9.04 -22.04
C PHE A 2 10.10 10.06 -22.35
N VAL A 3 8.86 9.64 -22.14
CA VAL A 3 7.66 10.47 -22.21
C VAL A 3 6.83 10.21 -20.97
N THR A 4 6.37 11.26 -20.34
CA THR A 4 5.41 11.19 -19.23
C THR A 4 4.14 11.93 -19.61
N ALA A 5 2.99 11.34 -19.28
CA ALA A 5 1.70 12.01 -19.38
C ALA A 5 1.03 11.96 -18.02
N LYS A 6 0.58 13.13 -17.53
CA LYS A 6 -0.25 13.21 -16.32
C LYS A 6 -1.65 12.66 -16.66
N LEU A 7 -2.12 11.75 -15.86
CA LEU A 7 -3.51 11.30 -15.89
C LEU A 7 -4.41 12.31 -15.21
N PRO A 8 -5.73 12.27 -15.47
CA PRO A 8 -6.66 13.08 -14.70
C PRO A 8 -6.45 12.87 -13.20
N THR A 9 -6.31 13.97 -12.48
CA THR A 9 -6.23 13.96 -11.02
C THR A 9 -7.54 13.39 -10.48
N TYR A 10 -7.48 12.55 -9.48
CA TYR A 10 -8.65 12.03 -8.80
C TYR A 10 -8.48 12.16 -7.30
N GLU A 11 -9.58 12.39 -6.63
CA GLU A 11 -9.65 12.48 -5.19
C GLU A 11 -10.13 11.15 -4.61
N ILE A 12 -9.45 10.67 -3.59
CA ILE A 12 -9.90 9.53 -2.79
C ILE A 12 -10.03 10.02 -1.37
N ALA A 13 -11.26 9.98 -0.83
CA ALA A 13 -11.53 10.30 0.57
C ALA A 13 -10.88 11.63 1.02
N LYS A 14 -10.95 12.67 0.18
CA LYS A 14 -10.39 14.03 0.36
C LYS A 14 -8.88 14.15 0.11
N ASP A 15 -8.19 13.07 -0.20
CA ASP A 15 -6.79 13.11 -0.60
C ASP A 15 -6.66 13.20 -2.12
N GLU A 16 -5.96 14.23 -2.61
CA GLU A 16 -5.69 14.40 -4.04
C GLU A 16 -4.56 13.48 -4.49
N MET A 17 -4.87 12.63 -5.47
CA MET A 17 -3.92 11.66 -6.02
C MET A 17 -3.55 12.01 -7.45
N GLU A 18 -2.25 12.19 -7.70
CA GLU A 18 -1.70 12.37 -9.04
C GLU A 18 -1.08 11.07 -9.54
N LYS A 19 -1.43 10.68 -10.75
CA LYS A 19 -0.80 9.55 -11.45
C LYS A 19 -0.25 9.97 -12.79
N TYR A 20 0.85 9.36 -13.17
CA TYR A 20 1.51 9.56 -14.44
C TYR A 20 1.66 8.23 -15.17
N ILE A 21 1.54 8.26 -16.49
CA ILE A 21 2.05 7.20 -17.36
C ILE A 21 3.48 7.58 -17.73
N LEU A 22 4.41 6.68 -17.47
CA LEU A 22 5.80 6.78 -17.93
C LEU A 22 6.01 5.78 -19.05
N PHE A 23 6.52 6.26 -20.17
CA PHE A 23 6.99 5.46 -21.28
C PHE A 23 8.47 5.77 -21.53
N THR A 24 9.32 4.75 -21.62
CA THR A 24 10.74 4.93 -21.92
C THR A 24 11.22 3.91 -22.94
N THR A 25 12.17 4.31 -23.77
CA THR A 25 12.81 3.47 -24.78
C THR A 25 14.22 3.96 -25.09
N SER A 26 15.10 3.06 -25.53
CA SER A 26 16.41 3.43 -26.10
C SER A 26 16.37 3.36 -27.61
N HIS A 27 17.01 4.33 -28.31
CA HIS A 27 17.10 4.31 -29.76
C HIS A 27 18.19 3.36 -30.29
N ASP A 28 19.19 3.09 -29.49
CA ASP A 28 20.32 2.21 -29.80
C ASP A 28 20.02 0.73 -29.61
N GLY A 29 18.80 0.39 -29.15
CA GLY A 29 18.39 -0.98 -28.86
C GLY A 29 19.02 -1.57 -27.59
N SER A 30 19.85 -0.80 -26.84
CA SER A 30 20.47 -1.26 -25.60
C SER A 30 19.47 -1.45 -24.47
N GLY A 31 18.34 -0.71 -24.48
CA GLY A 31 17.28 -0.78 -23.49
C GLY A 31 15.98 -1.34 -24.08
N SER A 32 15.18 -1.96 -23.23
CA SER A 32 13.83 -2.37 -23.59
C SER A 32 12.87 -1.18 -23.66
N ILE A 33 11.78 -1.33 -24.40
CA ILE A 33 10.62 -0.46 -24.28
C ILE A 33 9.97 -0.77 -22.94
N GLN A 34 9.72 0.25 -22.12
CA GLN A 34 9.10 0.12 -20.81
C GLN A 34 7.94 1.09 -20.71
N ALA A 35 6.84 0.63 -20.12
CA ALA A 35 5.68 1.45 -19.79
C ALA A 35 5.18 1.11 -18.39
N CYS A 36 4.87 2.12 -17.59
CA CYS A 36 4.34 1.92 -16.26
C CYS A 36 3.50 3.11 -15.77
N PHE A 37 2.70 2.86 -14.72
CA PHE A 37 2.12 3.93 -13.93
C PHE A 37 3.05 4.30 -12.78
N THR A 38 3.16 5.57 -12.48
CA THR A 38 3.94 6.12 -11.38
C THR A 38 3.25 7.35 -10.79
N ASP A 39 3.42 7.55 -9.51
CA ASP A 39 3.06 8.77 -8.78
C ASP A 39 4.19 9.81 -8.81
N ILE A 40 5.34 9.45 -9.36
CA ILE A 40 6.51 10.32 -9.47
C ILE A 40 6.45 11.09 -10.80
N ARG A 41 6.42 12.41 -10.73
CA ARG A 41 6.58 13.28 -11.90
C ARG A 41 8.01 13.21 -12.41
N VAL A 42 8.21 12.63 -13.60
CA VAL A 42 9.53 12.49 -14.22
C VAL A 42 9.91 13.77 -14.97
N VAL A 43 10.96 14.45 -14.49
CA VAL A 43 11.47 15.69 -15.09
C VAL A 43 12.97 15.62 -15.42
N CYS A 44 13.69 14.63 -14.91
CA CYS A 44 15.12 14.41 -15.14
C CYS A 44 15.48 12.93 -14.95
N ASN A 45 16.74 12.56 -15.25
CA ASN A 45 17.20 11.17 -15.11
C ASN A 45 17.09 10.63 -13.67
N ASN A 46 17.27 11.45 -12.66
CA ASN A 46 17.15 11.02 -11.26
C ASN A 46 15.70 10.65 -10.94
N THR A 47 14.74 11.48 -11.32
CA THR A 47 13.31 11.19 -11.15
C THR A 47 12.84 10.06 -12.06
N LEU A 48 13.46 9.86 -13.24
CA LEU A 48 13.22 8.70 -14.10
C LEU A 48 13.64 7.40 -13.41
N ASN A 49 14.85 7.36 -12.84
CA ASN A 49 15.33 6.18 -12.12
C ASN A 49 14.47 5.90 -10.87
N ALA A 50 14.08 6.93 -10.13
CA ALA A 50 13.18 6.79 -9.01
C ALA A 50 11.82 6.21 -9.45
N ALA A 51 11.21 6.75 -10.50
CA ALA A 51 9.95 6.25 -11.05
C ALA A 51 10.06 4.80 -11.50
N LEU A 52 11.10 4.43 -12.24
CA LEU A 52 11.31 3.06 -12.71
C LEU A 52 11.52 2.06 -11.58
N ASN A 53 12.21 2.45 -10.51
CA ASN A 53 12.43 1.61 -9.33
C ASN A 53 11.17 1.43 -8.48
N HIS A 54 10.26 2.40 -8.49
CA HIS A 54 8.99 2.34 -7.76
C HIS A 54 7.81 1.80 -8.58
N CYS A 55 7.97 1.64 -9.90
CA CYS A 55 6.92 1.09 -10.76
C CYS A 55 6.69 -0.40 -10.50
N LYS A 56 5.63 -0.72 -9.76
CA LYS A 56 5.22 -2.11 -9.48
C LYS A 56 4.56 -2.80 -10.70
N ASN A 57 3.92 -2.03 -11.59
CA ASN A 57 3.17 -2.52 -12.75
C ASN A 57 3.87 -2.15 -14.06
N MET A 58 5.14 -2.55 -14.20
CA MET A 58 5.93 -2.26 -15.38
C MET A 58 5.77 -3.33 -16.44
N VAL A 59 5.45 -2.90 -17.65
CA VAL A 59 5.45 -3.74 -18.84
C VAL A 59 6.74 -3.49 -19.61
N ARG A 60 7.47 -4.56 -19.94
CA ARG A 60 8.74 -4.49 -20.69
C ARG A 60 8.67 -5.30 -21.95
N PHE A 61 9.10 -4.70 -23.06
CA PHE A 61 9.21 -5.35 -24.36
C PHE A 61 10.61 -5.17 -24.95
N LYS A 62 11.16 -6.25 -25.50
CA LYS A 62 12.38 -6.17 -26.31
C LYS A 62 12.04 -5.58 -27.69
N HIS A 63 12.99 -4.86 -28.30
CA HIS A 63 12.91 -4.43 -29.69
C HIS A 63 13.00 -5.64 -30.64
N THR A 64 11.88 -6.27 -30.94
CA THR A 64 11.78 -7.45 -31.83
C THR A 64 10.79 -7.18 -32.96
N LYS A 65 10.78 -8.06 -33.96
CA LYS A 65 9.80 -7.98 -35.07
C LYS A 65 8.34 -7.94 -34.59
N ASN A 66 8.04 -8.49 -33.40
CA ASN A 66 6.70 -8.54 -32.81
C ASN A 66 6.38 -7.35 -31.89
N VAL A 67 7.18 -6.28 -31.91
CA VAL A 67 7.03 -5.12 -31.01
C VAL A 67 5.62 -4.50 -31.08
N LYS A 68 5.01 -4.45 -32.26
CA LYS A 68 3.65 -3.88 -32.43
C LYS A 68 2.59 -4.70 -31.69
N ALA A 69 2.65 -6.04 -31.79
CA ALA A 69 1.74 -6.91 -31.06
C ALA A 69 1.94 -6.79 -29.54
N ASN A 70 3.20 -6.75 -29.10
CA ASN A 70 3.54 -6.59 -27.69
C ASN A 70 3.08 -5.23 -27.14
N LEU A 71 3.19 -4.15 -27.91
CA LEU A 71 2.67 -2.83 -27.53
C LEU A 71 1.15 -2.83 -27.37
N ALA A 72 0.41 -3.57 -28.22
CA ALA A 72 -1.04 -3.71 -28.08
C ALA A 72 -1.41 -4.45 -26.78
N ILE A 73 -0.69 -5.51 -26.43
CA ILE A 73 -0.86 -6.22 -25.15
C ILE A 73 -0.55 -5.28 -23.98
N GLY A 74 0.54 -4.53 -24.04
CA GLY A 74 0.91 -3.56 -23.01
C GLY A 74 -0.15 -2.48 -22.82
N ALA A 75 -0.68 -1.94 -23.91
CA ALA A 75 -1.76 -0.97 -23.88
C ALA A 75 -3.05 -1.55 -23.23
N GLN A 76 -3.34 -2.83 -23.48
CA GLN A 76 -4.47 -3.49 -22.81
C GLN A 76 -4.22 -3.66 -21.33
N MET A 77 -3.04 -4.12 -20.91
CA MET A 77 -2.68 -4.25 -19.50
C MET A 77 -2.76 -2.90 -18.78
N MET A 78 -2.36 -1.81 -19.43
CA MET A 78 -2.49 -0.46 -18.85
C MET A 78 -3.95 -0.04 -18.67
N ARG A 79 -4.82 -0.32 -19.66
CA ARG A 79 -6.26 -0.07 -19.52
C ARG A 79 -6.88 -0.88 -18.37
N ASP A 80 -6.48 -2.13 -18.22
CA ASP A 80 -6.98 -2.97 -17.13
C ASP A 80 -6.50 -2.45 -15.76
N THR A 81 -5.25 -1.98 -15.68
CA THR A 81 -4.74 -1.33 -14.45
C THR A 81 -5.53 -0.07 -14.08
N LEU A 82 -5.97 0.73 -15.05
CA LEU A 82 -6.86 1.89 -14.78
C LEU A 82 -8.20 1.45 -14.21
N LYS A 83 -8.81 0.40 -14.76
CA LYS A 83 -10.07 -0.15 -14.22
C LYS A 83 -9.91 -0.64 -12.77
N TYR A 84 -8.81 -1.34 -12.45
CA TYR A 84 -8.51 -1.73 -11.07
C TYR A 84 -8.36 -0.51 -10.15
N SER A 85 -7.75 0.56 -10.64
CA SER A 85 -7.63 1.82 -9.89
C SER A 85 -8.98 2.46 -9.57
N GLU A 86 -9.91 2.42 -10.52
CA GLU A 86 -11.29 2.90 -10.31
C GLU A 86 -12.05 2.04 -9.29
N GLN A 87 -11.90 0.72 -9.37
CA GLN A 87 -12.50 -0.19 -8.39
C GLN A 87 -11.91 0.02 -6.99
N ALA A 88 -10.59 0.19 -6.88
CA ALA A 88 -9.93 0.49 -5.61
C ALA A 88 -10.46 1.80 -5.01
N LYS A 89 -10.66 2.84 -5.85
CA LYS A 89 -11.28 4.10 -5.42
C LYS A 89 -12.65 3.87 -4.80
N LEU A 90 -13.53 3.13 -5.46
CA LEU A 90 -14.88 2.84 -4.93
C LEU A 90 -14.83 2.10 -3.59
N ILE A 91 -13.89 1.17 -3.41
CA ILE A 91 -13.70 0.44 -2.15
C ILE A 91 -13.25 1.40 -1.04
N LEU A 92 -12.29 2.27 -1.31
CA LEU A 92 -11.77 3.23 -0.33
C LEU A 92 -12.81 4.28 0.05
N GLU A 93 -13.59 4.78 -0.93
CA GLU A 93 -14.72 5.69 -0.67
C GLU A 93 -15.83 5.01 0.15
N ALA A 94 -16.12 3.73 -0.11
CA ALA A 94 -17.03 2.96 0.72
C ALA A 94 -16.49 2.78 2.14
N ALA A 95 -15.20 2.50 2.29
CA ALA A 95 -14.55 2.37 3.60
C ALA A 95 -14.56 3.68 4.41
N GLU A 96 -14.47 4.84 3.76
CA GLU A 96 -14.62 6.16 4.42
C GLU A 96 -16.02 6.36 5.00
N ASN A 97 -17.03 5.80 4.37
CA ASN A 97 -18.42 5.92 4.81
C ASN A 97 -18.80 4.95 5.94
N ILE A 98 -17.98 3.92 6.18
CA ILE A 98 -18.23 2.95 7.26
C ILE A 98 -17.65 3.51 8.56
N LYS A 99 -18.53 3.86 9.52
CA LYS A 99 -18.11 4.30 10.85
C LYS A 99 -17.79 3.12 11.72
N ILE A 100 -16.70 3.23 12.45
CA ILE A 100 -16.22 2.21 13.42
C ILE A 100 -15.96 2.86 14.77
N ASN A 101 -16.03 2.05 15.82
CA ASN A 101 -15.66 2.42 17.19
C ASN A 101 -14.35 1.72 17.59
N ASP A 102 -13.88 2.02 18.80
CA ASP A 102 -12.63 1.44 19.33
C ASP A 102 -12.71 -0.08 19.49
N ASP A 103 -13.88 -0.65 19.77
CA ASP A 103 -14.05 -2.10 19.91
C ASP A 103 -13.81 -2.79 18.58
N VAL A 104 -14.39 -2.28 17.49
CA VAL A 104 -14.16 -2.80 16.12
C VAL A 104 -12.70 -2.68 15.73
N MET A 105 -12.04 -1.56 16.08
CA MET A 105 -10.61 -1.38 15.84
C MET A 105 -9.77 -2.44 16.59
N ILE A 106 -10.06 -2.65 17.87
CA ILE A 106 -9.34 -3.63 18.71
C ILE A 106 -9.56 -5.04 18.17
N ASP A 107 -10.80 -5.41 17.86
CA ASP A 107 -11.14 -6.71 17.29
C ASP A 107 -10.37 -6.95 15.98
N TYR A 108 -10.37 -5.99 15.08
CA TYR A 108 -9.66 -6.09 13.80
C TYR A 108 -8.15 -6.27 13.99
N ILE A 109 -7.51 -5.47 14.85
CA ILE A 109 -6.07 -5.57 15.12
C ILE A 109 -5.73 -6.93 15.75
N THR A 110 -6.53 -7.38 16.70
CA THR A 110 -6.30 -8.66 17.38
C THR A 110 -6.56 -9.84 16.44
N ASP A 111 -7.51 -9.73 15.51
CA ASP A 111 -7.75 -10.73 14.47
C ASP A 111 -6.55 -10.94 13.54
N LEU A 112 -5.82 -9.87 13.26
CA LEU A 112 -4.65 -9.93 12.38
C LEU A 112 -3.45 -10.66 12.99
N ILE A 113 -3.23 -10.54 14.31
CA ILE A 113 -1.96 -10.95 14.93
C ILE A 113 -2.07 -11.81 16.17
N CYS A 114 -3.27 -12.05 16.69
CA CYS A 114 -3.48 -12.82 17.90
C CYS A 114 -4.23 -14.13 17.63
N ASP A 115 -3.91 -15.18 18.39
CA ASP A 115 -4.71 -16.37 18.44
C ASP A 115 -5.94 -16.22 19.35
N ALA A 116 -6.82 -17.21 19.36
CA ALA A 116 -8.09 -17.16 20.10
C ALA A 116 -7.90 -16.95 21.61
N ASN A 117 -6.88 -17.61 22.22
CA ASN A 117 -6.58 -17.49 23.64
C ASN A 117 -6.09 -16.07 23.99
N GLN A 118 -5.24 -15.50 23.15
CA GLN A 118 -4.73 -14.14 23.30
C GLN A 118 -5.83 -13.08 23.17
N LYS A 119 -6.76 -13.26 22.22
CA LYS A 119 -7.92 -12.38 22.06
C LYS A 119 -8.82 -12.40 23.29
N GLU A 120 -9.15 -13.58 23.78
CA GLU A 120 -9.95 -13.73 25.00
C GLU A 120 -9.27 -13.06 26.20
N PHE A 121 -7.96 -13.22 26.33
CA PHE A 121 -7.18 -12.57 27.38
C PHE A 121 -7.23 -11.04 27.27
N ILE A 122 -7.05 -10.47 26.06
CA ILE A 122 -7.13 -9.03 25.82
C ILE A 122 -8.51 -8.48 26.16
N ALA A 123 -9.57 -9.20 25.77
CA ALA A 123 -10.95 -8.85 26.11
C ALA A 123 -11.19 -8.85 27.63
N LYS A 124 -10.69 -9.85 28.35
CA LYS A 124 -10.73 -9.91 29.82
C LYS A 124 -9.97 -8.77 30.50
N CYS A 125 -8.87 -8.31 29.92
CA CYS A 125 -8.13 -7.14 30.39
C CYS A 125 -8.89 -5.82 30.15
N GLY A 126 -9.89 -5.82 29.26
CA GLY A 126 -10.61 -4.61 28.85
C GLY A 126 -9.86 -3.78 27.81
N GLY A 127 -9.08 -4.43 26.93
CA GLY A 127 -8.41 -3.86 25.79
C GLY A 127 -6.88 -3.87 25.82
N ILE A 128 -6.28 -3.56 24.69
CA ILE A 128 -4.82 -3.62 24.46
C ILE A 128 -4.04 -2.77 25.48
N GLY A 129 -4.53 -1.57 25.78
CA GLY A 129 -3.87 -0.65 26.72
C GLY A 129 -3.85 -1.12 28.18
N LYS A 130 -4.67 -2.13 28.52
CA LYS A 130 -4.80 -2.66 29.90
C LYS A 130 -4.12 -4.01 30.09
N ILE A 131 -3.38 -4.52 29.11
CA ILE A 131 -2.63 -5.77 29.22
C ILE A 131 -1.56 -5.59 30.31
N PRO A 132 -1.54 -6.46 31.37
CA PRO A 132 -0.53 -6.40 32.43
C PRO A 132 0.89 -6.52 31.85
N TYR A 133 1.86 -5.88 32.52
CA TYR A 133 3.25 -5.98 32.11
C TYR A 133 3.76 -7.42 32.21
N GLU A 134 3.46 -8.06 33.35
CA GLU A 134 3.76 -9.49 33.57
C GLU A 134 2.52 -10.31 33.28
N ASN A 135 2.59 -11.18 32.30
CA ASN A 135 1.58 -12.16 31.94
C ASN A 135 2.21 -13.28 31.10
N ASP A 136 1.61 -14.47 31.18
CA ASP A 136 2.11 -15.66 30.47
C ASP A 136 1.43 -15.90 29.10
N VAL A 137 0.49 -15.03 28.70
CA VAL A 137 -0.34 -15.23 27.51
C VAL A 137 0.20 -14.43 26.31
N ILE A 138 0.62 -13.20 26.56
CA ILE A 138 1.06 -12.28 25.50
C ILE A 138 2.51 -11.87 25.74
N SER A 139 3.40 -12.25 24.82
CA SER A 139 4.81 -11.87 24.88
C SER A 139 4.98 -10.35 24.82
N THR A 140 6.06 -9.84 25.44
CA THR A 140 6.42 -8.42 25.39
C THR A 140 6.53 -7.91 23.94
N ARG A 141 7.10 -8.73 23.04
CA ARG A 141 7.20 -8.40 21.62
C ARG A 141 5.82 -8.18 20.99
N LYS A 142 4.87 -9.08 21.22
CA LYS A 142 3.51 -8.99 20.68
C LYS A 142 2.75 -7.82 21.29
N LYS A 143 2.92 -7.58 22.60
CA LYS A 143 2.35 -6.41 23.26
C LYS A 143 2.85 -5.11 22.62
N ASN A 144 4.16 -4.98 22.39
CA ASN A 144 4.74 -3.81 21.72
C ASN A 144 4.23 -3.67 20.27
N GLN A 145 4.05 -4.77 19.55
CA GLN A 145 3.46 -4.80 18.20
C GLN A 145 2.03 -4.27 18.20
N LEU A 146 1.18 -4.72 19.13
CA LEU A 146 -0.20 -4.24 19.29
C LEU A 146 -0.23 -2.73 19.59
N HIS A 147 0.58 -2.26 20.54
CA HIS A 147 0.67 -0.83 20.86
C HIS A 147 1.18 0.02 19.69
N ALA A 148 2.19 -0.47 18.96
CA ALA A 148 2.70 0.22 17.79
C ALA A 148 1.61 0.37 16.72
N MET A 149 0.85 -0.70 16.44
CA MET A 149 -0.23 -0.67 15.46
C MET A 149 -1.33 0.33 15.86
N VAL A 150 -1.77 0.32 17.12
CA VAL A 150 -2.71 1.33 17.64
C VAL A 150 -2.16 2.74 17.45
N ASN A 151 -0.88 2.97 17.76
CA ASN A 151 -0.28 4.29 17.61
C ASN A 151 -0.23 4.76 16.15
N TYR A 152 0.04 3.85 15.19
CA TYR A 152 -0.01 4.18 13.75
C TYR A 152 -1.44 4.51 13.28
N ILE A 153 -2.45 3.82 13.82
CA ILE A 153 -3.85 4.10 13.52
C ILE A 153 -4.27 5.46 14.09
N GLU A 154 -3.94 5.74 15.34
CA GLU A 154 -4.40 6.96 16.02
C GLU A 154 -3.62 8.23 15.63
N ARG A 155 -2.31 8.11 15.38
CA ARG A 155 -1.37 9.24 15.26
C ARG A 155 -0.53 9.21 14.01
N GLY A 156 -0.76 8.27 13.09
CA GLY A 156 -0.04 8.21 11.81
C GLY A 156 -0.29 9.46 10.95
N PRO A 157 0.60 9.75 10.00
CA PRO A 157 0.39 10.86 9.06
C PRO A 157 -0.92 10.73 8.30
N GLY A 158 -1.71 11.81 8.20
CA GLY A 158 -2.97 11.84 7.45
C GLY A 158 -4.17 11.18 8.16
N GLN A 159 -4.00 10.63 9.37
CA GLN A 159 -5.06 9.90 10.05
C GLN A 159 -6.20 10.76 10.58
N ASP A 160 -5.95 12.03 10.88
CA ASP A 160 -6.96 12.93 11.46
C ASP A 160 -8.16 13.15 10.55
N SER A 161 -7.96 13.16 9.21
CA SER A 161 -9.02 13.41 8.22
C SER A 161 -10.04 12.26 8.11
N HIS A 162 -9.63 11.04 8.49
CA HIS A 162 -10.44 9.81 8.33
C HIS A 162 -10.87 9.18 9.67
N ARG A 163 -10.61 9.86 10.78
CA ARG A 163 -10.79 9.29 12.13
C ARG A 163 -12.18 8.69 12.33
N GLY A 164 -12.21 7.48 12.89
CA GLY A 164 -13.44 6.75 13.19
C GLY A 164 -14.11 6.12 11.97
N THR A 165 -13.38 5.92 10.88
CA THR A 165 -13.85 5.20 9.69
C THR A 165 -13.06 3.92 9.44
N MET A 166 -13.60 3.02 8.62
CA MET A 166 -12.87 1.83 8.18
C MET A 166 -11.62 2.20 7.36
N LEU A 167 -11.66 3.30 6.62
CA LEU A 167 -10.49 3.82 5.88
C LEU A 167 -9.37 4.26 6.84
N TRP A 168 -9.72 4.92 7.94
CA TRP A 168 -8.78 5.28 9.01
C TRP A 168 -8.05 4.05 9.56
N LEU A 169 -8.79 2.98 9.87
CA LEU A 169 -8.24 1.74 10.35
C LEU A 169 -7.33 1.08 9.31
N TYR A 170 -7.79 0.97 8.06
CA TYR A 170 -7.03 0.41 6.94
C TYR A 170 -5.71 1.17 6.70
N ASN A 171 -5.76 2.51 6.65
CA ASN A 171 -4.58 3.34 6.43
C ASN A 171 -3.55 3.20 7.57
N GLY A 172 -4.01 3.17 8.82
CA GLY A 172 -3.13 3.00 9.98
C GLY A 172 -2.44 1.64 10.00
N VAL A 173 -3.17 0.56 9.73
CA VAL A 173 -2.60 -0.79 9.65
C VAL A 173 -1.62 -0.90 8.49
N THR A 174 -1.97 -0.39 7.31
CA THR A 174 -1.09 -0.39 6.13
C THR A 174 0.19 0.43 6.39
N SER A 175 0.04 1.58 7.05
CA SER A 175 1.17 2.43 7.44
C SER A 175 2.10 1.71 8.43
N TYR A 176 1.54 0.98 9.41
CA TYR A 176 2.32 0.15 10.32
C TYR A 176 3.09 -0.95 9.58
N ILE A 177 2.46 -1.68 8.67
CA ILE A 177 3.11 -2.74 7.87
C ILE A 177 4.24 -2.15 7.03
N ASN A 178 4.04 -0.99 6.43
CA ASN A 178 5.03 -0.36 5.56
C ASN A 178 6.19 0.31 6.31
N ASN A 179 5.95 0.87 7.49
CA ASN A 179 6.89 1.76 8.15
C ASN A 179 7.20 1.37 9.61
N GLY A 180 6.35 0.61 10.26
CA GLY A 180 6.48 0.21 11.66
C GLY A 180 7.18 -1.14 11.87
N ILE A 181 7.23 -1.97 10.82
CA ILE A 181 7.90 -3.27 10.87
C ILE A 181 9.32 -3.13 10.34
N GLU A 182 10.30 -3.56 11.13
CA GLU A 182 11.69 -3.70 10.66
C GLU A 182 11.85 -5.01 9.88
N TYR A 183 12.12 -4.90 8.59
CA TYR A 183 12.41 -6.01 7.72
C TYR A 183 13.92 -6.18 7.56
N LYS A 184 14.39 -7.42 7.43
CA LYS A 184 15.80 -7.72 7.24
C LYS A 184 16.41 -7.02 6.01
N ASP A 185 15.62 -6.91 4.94
CA ASP A 185 15.96 -6.23 3.70
C ASP A 185 14.69 -5.86 2.90
N ASN A 186 14.88 -5.15 1.79
CA ASN A 186 13.78 -4.72 0.93
C ASN A 186 13.07 -5.88 0.23
N LEU A 187 13.75 -7.01 -0.01
CA LEU A 187 13.15 -8.19 -0.64
C LEU A 187 12.18 -8.86 0.34
N ASN A 188 12.61 -9.08 1.59
CA ASN A 188 11.75 -9.60 2.65
C ASN A 188 10.53 -8.69 2.90
N LYS A 189 10.71 -7.37 2.84
CA LYS A 189 9.60 -6.42 2.92
C LYS A 189 8.62 -6.60 1.76
N PHE A 190 9.15 -6.69 0.53
CA PHE A 190 8.33 -6.89 -0.66
C PHE A 190 7.56 -8.20 -0.61
N ASP A 191 8.21 -9.30 -0.26
CA ASP A 191 7.58 -10.61 -0.17
C ASP A 191 6.48 -10.65 0.89
N SER A 192 6.74 -10.07 2.07
CA SER A 192 5.73 -9.97 3.14
C SER A 192 4.50 -9.18 2.71
N ILE A 193 4.67 -8.04 2.03
CA ILE A 193 3.56 -7.19 1.57
C ILE A 193 2.77 -7.85 0.42
N THR A 194 3.45 -8.58 -0.48
CA THR A 194 2.81 -9.11 -1.69
C THR A 194 2.24 -10.51 -1.50
N GLN A 195 2.81 -11.31 -0.60
CA GLN A 195 2.41 -12.72 -0.38
C GLN A 195 1.61 -12.91 0.91
N GLY A 196 1.48 -11.87 1.73
CA GLY A 196 0.71 -11.91 2.98
C GLY A 196 1.34 -12.78 4.07
N ASN A 197 2.69 -12.90 4.09
CA ASN A 197 3.46 -13.66 5.07
C ASN A 197 3.96 -12.78 6.21
#